data_db977b4d760b4e5496c2ac10bb4512eb
#
_entry.id   db977b4d760b4e5496c2ac10bb4512eb
#
_cell.length_a   1.000
_cell.length_b   1.000
_cell.length_c   1.000
_cell.angle_alpha   90.00
_cell.angle_beta   90.00
_cell.angle_gamma   90.00
#
_symmetry.space_group_name_H-M   'P 1'
#
loop_
_entity.id
_entity.type
_entity.pdbx_description
1 polymer ?
#
loop_
_entity_poly.entity_id
_entity_poly.type
_entity_poly.pdbx_seq_one_letter_code
_entity_poly.pdbx_strand_id
1 'polypeptide(L)' 'MMTYKDAQVATEMFDKTHGSYFDRGASDSYYHRPRNPHRGGVGGASGPRIEATNPATINEYNAGYDYNEQFGDKKDWN' A
#
# COMPACT_ATOMS: atom_id res chain seq x y z
N MET A 1 5.92 -14.85 0.94
CA MET A 1 5.74 -14.08 -0.30
C MET A 1 4.31 -14.23 -0.80
N MET A 2 3.75 -13.15 -1.32
CA MET A 2 2.38 -13.16 -1.84
C MET A 2 2.29 -13.93 -3.16
N THR A 3 1.37 -14.88 -3.25
CA THR A 3 1.10 -15.60 -4.50
C THR A 3 0.16 -14.77 -5.38
N TYR A 4 0.01 -15.19 -6.64
CA TYR A 4 -0.95 -14.53 -7.54
C TYR A 4 -2.36 -14.57 -6.97
N LYS A 5 -2.75 -15.70 -6.38
CA LYS A 5 -4.06 -15.85 -5.76
C LYS A 5 -4.22 -14.91 -4.57
N ASP A 6 -3.18 -14.78 -3.75
CA ASP A 6 -3.21 -13.86 -2.62
C ASP A 6 -3.35 -12.42 -3.08
N ALA A 7 -2.67 -12.05 -4.18
CA ALA A 7 -2.77 -10.72 -4.76
C ALA A 7 -4.19 -10.43 -5.25
N GLN A 8 -4.85 -11.40 -5.88
CA GLN A 8 -6.23 -11.24 -6.32
C GLN A 8 -7.18 -11.02 -5.13
N VAL A 9 -7.01 -11.80 -4.07
CA VAL A 9 -7.81 -11.65 -2.86
C VAL A 9 -7.60 -10.28 -2.25
N ALA A 10 -6.35 -9.83 -2.15
CA ALA A 10 -6.03 -8.52 -1.61
C ALA A 10 -6.68 -7.40 -2.41
N THR A 11 -6.67 -7.48 -3.75
CA THR A 11 -7.27 -6.45 -4.60
C THR A 11 -8.79 -6.42 -4.51
N GLU A 12 -9.41 -7.51 -4.07
CA GLU A 12 -10.86 -7.58 -3.88
C GLU A 12 -11.29 -7.15 -2.48
N MET A 13 -10.47 -7.43 -1.47
CA MET A 13 -10.82 -7.23 -0.07
C MET A 13 -10.44 -5.86 0.49
N PHE A 14 -9.41 -5.24 -0.06
CA PHE A 14 -8.89 -3.99 0.50
C PHE A 14 -9.32 -2.79 -0.32
N ASP A 15 -9.51 -1.66 0.38
CA ASP A 15 -9.80 -0.38 -0.24
C ASP A 15 -8.53 0.12 -0.95
N LYS A 16 -8.65 0.30 -2.26
CA LYS A 16 -7.53 0.74 -3.12
C LYS A 16 -7.67 2.20 -3.55
N THR A 17 -8.56 2.96 -2.93
CA THR A 17 -8.72 4.36 -3.27
C THR A 17 -7.47 5.16 -2.90
N HIS A 18 -7.31 6.31 -3.55
CA HIS A 18 -6.16 7.18 -3.32
C HIS A 18 -6.06 7.57 -1.84
N GLY A 19 -4.90 7.32 -1.25
CA GLY A 19 -4.63 7.62 0.15
C GLY A 19 -4.99 6.52 1.14
N SER A 20 -5.60 5.42 0.69
CA SER A 20 -5.91 4.28 1.56
C SER A 20 -4.65 3.58 2.03
N TYR A 21 -4.77 2.72 3.05
CA TYR A 21 -3.62 1.94 3.54
C TYR A 21 -2.99 1.12 2.43
N PHE A 22 -3.80 0.42 1.64
CA PHE A 22 -3.30 -0.38 0.52
C PHE A 22 -2.56 0.49 -0.49
N ASP A 23 -3.17 1.62 -0.87
CA ASP A 23 -2.59 2.56 -1.82
C ASP A 23 -1.24 3.09 -1.33
N ARG A 24 -1.15 3.44 -0.05
CA ARG A 24 0.11 3.95 0.51
C ARG A 24 1.18 2.88 0.55
N GLY A 25 0.81 1.64 0.85
CA GLY A 25 1.76 0.53 0.79
C GLY A 25 2.31 0.33 -0.61
N ALA A 26 1.43 0.30 -1.59
CA ALA A 26 1.83 0.14 -2.99
C ALA A 26 2.70 1.31 -3.46
N SER A 27 2.36 2.53 -3.06
CA SER A 27 3.13 3.72 -3.42
C SER A 27 4.53 3.71 -2.81
N ASP A 28 4.64 3.32 -1.53
CA ASP A 28 5.94 3.26 -0.88
C ASP A 28 6.84 2.22 -1.55
N SER A 29 6.29 1.08 -1.95
CA SER A 29 7.02 0.09 -2.73
C SER A 29 7.47 0.67 -4.07
N TYR A 30 6.57 1.38 -4.77
CA TYR A 30 6.89 1.98 -6.08
C TYR A 30 8.07 2.94 -5.99
N TYR A 31 8.14 3.73 -4.91
CA TYR A 31 9.21 4.72 -4.71
C TYR A 31 10.42 4.18 -3.94
N HIS A 32 10.51 2.86 -3.76
CA HIS A 32 11.64 2.20 -3.05
C HIS A 32 11.77 2.65 -1.60
N ARG A 33 10.66 3.00 -0.96
CA ARG A 33 10.66 3.41 0.45
C ARG A 33 10.55 2.21 1.37
N PRO A 34 11.07 2.28 2.60
CA PRO A 34 10.85 1.22 3.58
C PRO A 34 9.38 1.17 4.00
N ARG A 35 8.95 0.03 4.53
CA ARG A 35 7.60 -0.13 5.05
C ARG A 35 7.35 0.81 6.22
N ASN A 36 6.28 1.57 6.14
CA ASN A 36 5.89 2.51 7.19
C ASN A 36 4.36 2.65 7.15
N PRO A 37 3.63 1.68 7.78
CA PRO A 37 2.17 1.62 7.66
C PRO A 37 1.48 2.92 8.05
N HIS A 38 0.75 3.49 7.11
CA HIS A 38 0.00 4.73 7.29
C HIS A 38 -1.05 4.87 6.21
N ARG A 39 -1.91 5.86 6.37
CA ARG A 39 -2.85 6.28 5.33
C ARG A 39 -2.80 7.79 5.18
N GLY A 40 -3.31 8.31 4.06
CA GLY A 40 -3.43 9.74 3.84
C GLY A 40 -2.09 10.43 3.67
N GLY A 41 -2.08 11.74 3.88
CA GLY A 41 -0.87 12.55 3.81
C GLY A 41 -0.35 12.85 2.41
N VAL A 42 -1.19 12.64 1.39
CA VAL A 42 -0.81 12.85 -0.01
C VAL A 42 -1.58 13.99 -0.67
N GLY A 43 -2.24 14.79 0.15
CA GLY A 43 -3.00 15.95 -0.34
C GLY A 43 -4.38 15.58 -0.88
N GLY A 44 -5.11 16.58 -1.35
CA GLY A 44 -6.44 16.40 -1.89
C GLY A 44 -7.40 15.81 -0.87
N ALA A 45 -8.26 14.89 -1.32
CA ALA A 45 -9.27 14.28 -0.48
C ALA A 45 -8.74 13.17 0.43
N SER A 46 -7.44 12.85 0.37
CA SER A 46 -6.88 11.77 1.17
C SER A 46 -6.80 12.10 2.67
N GLY A 47 -6.86 13.39 3.04
CA GLY A 47 -6.77 13.82 4.41
C GLY A 47 -5.35 13.81 4.97
N PRO A 48 -5.19 14.07 6.27
CA PRO A 48 -3.87 14.11 6.91
C PRO A 48 -3.30 12.70 7.02
N ARG A 49 -1.99 12.62 7.17
CA ARG A 49 -1.30 11.35 7.41
C ARG A 49 -1.70 10.80 8.78
N ILE A 50 -2.11 9.55 8.81
CA ILE A 50 -2.48 8.83 10.04
C ILE A 50 -1.68 7.53 10.08
N GLU A 51 -0.87 7.36 11.12
CA GLU A 51 -0.09 6.14 11.29
C GLU A 51 -1.02 4.95 11.61
N ALA A 52 -0.72 3.80 11.01
CA ALA A 52 -1.48 2.58 11.27
C ALA A 52 -1.05 1.98 12.61
N THR A 53 -2.00 1.79 13.51
CA THR A 53 -1.74 1.18 14.83
C THR A 53 -2.51 -0.11 15.04
N ASN A 54 -3.52 -0.35 14.22
CA ASN A 54 -4.36 -1.55 14.29
C ASN A 54 -3.76 -2.64 13.41
N PRO A 55 -3.65 -3.90 13.89
CA PRO A 55 -3.11 -4.99 13.08
C PRO A 55 -3.79 -5.16 11.72
N ALA A 56 -5.10 -4.93 11.63
CA ALA A 56 -5.82 -5.04 10.37
C ALA A 56 -5.36 -3.99 9.35
N THR A 57 -5.16 -2.75 9.79
CA THR A 57 -4.72 -1.67 8.91
C THR A 57 -3.25 -1.82 8.53
N ILE A 58 -2.42 -2.29 9.45
CA ILE A 58 -1.02 -2.61 9.15
C ILE A 58 -0.95 -3.71 8.11
N ASN A 59 -1.80 -4.74 8.22
CA ASN A 59 -1.87 -5.82 7.25
C ASN A 59 -2.32 -5.32 5.88
N GLU A 60 -3.28 -4.41 5.85
CA GLU A 60 -3.76 -3.81 4.60
C GLU A 60 -2.65 -3.04 3.90
N TYR A 61 -1.88 -2.24 4.63
CA TYR A 61 -0.72 -1.54 4.08
C TYR A 61 0.30 -2.53 3.52
N ASN A 62 0.64 -3.54 4.32
CA ASN A 62 1.61 -4.54 3.90
C ASN A 62 1.15 -5.32 2.68
N ALA A 63 -0.15 -5.58 2.56
CA ALA A 63 -0.71 -6.24 1.38
C ALA A 63 -0.49 -5.39 0.12
N GLY A 64 -0.69 -4.07 0.22
CA GLY A 64 -0.43 -3.15 -0.89
C GLY A 64 1.05 -3.10 -1.26
N TYR A 65 1.90 -3.04 -0.25
CA TYR A 65 3.35 -3.03 -0.44
C TYR A 65 3.80 -4.32 -1.15
N ASP A 66 3.37 -5.47 -0.62
CA ASP A 66 3.76 -6.77 -1.19
C ASP A 66 3.19 -6.96 -2.59
N TYR A 67 1.96 -6.51 -2.83
CA TYR A 67 1.38 -6.55 -4.16
C TYR A 67 2.24 -5.81 -5.17
N ASN A 68 2.66 -4.59 -4.83
CA ASN A 68 3.48 -3.80 -5.74
C ASN A 68 4.90 -4.38 -5.89
N GLU A 69 5.47 -4.93 -4.81
CA GLU A 69 6.78 -5.57 -4.88
C GLU A 69 6.79 -6.74 -5.86
N GLN A 70 5.69 -7.49 -5.93
CA GLN A 70 5.62 -8.70 -6.72
C GLN A 70 5.02 -8.51 -8.10
N PHE A 71 4.04 -7.63 -8.25
CA PHE A 71 3.28 -7.46 -9.49
C PHE A 71 3.31 -6.05 -10.05
N GLY A 72 3.72 -5.06 -9.28
CA GLY A 72 3.69 -3.68 -9.71
C GLY A 72 5.02 -3.18 -10.26
N ASP A 73 5.00 -1.96 -10.77
CA ASP A 73 6.20 -1.30 -11.26
C ASP A 73 6.95 -0.61 -10.15
N LYS A 74 8.19 -0.26 -10.43
CA LYS A 74 9.03 0.51 -9.54
C LYS A 74 9.45 1.80 -10.22
N LYS A 75 9.64 2.85 -9.43
CA LYS A 75 10.16 4.11 -9.94
C LYS A 75 11.56 3.91 -10.50
N ASP A 76 11.76 4.41 -11.70
CA ASP A 76 13.08 4.41 -12.34
C ASP A 76 13.80 5.69 -11.96
N TRP A 77 14.95 5.54 -11.29
CA TRP A 77 15.73 6.66 -10.82
C TRP A 77 16.81 7.13 -11.82
N ASN A 78 16.93 6.48 -12.94
CA ASN A 78 17.90 6.86 -13.98
C ASN A 78 17.46 8.06 -14.78
#